data_402336b8542665bf5ea1a41fa662f11f
#
_entry.id   402336b8542665bf5ea1a41fa662f11f
#
_cell.length_a   1.000
_cell.length_b   1.000
_cell.length_c   1.000
_cell.angle_alpha   90.00
_cell.angle_beta   90.00
_cell.angle_gamma   90.00
#
_symmetry.space_group_name_H-M   'P 1'
#
loop_
_entity.id
_entity.type
_entity.pdbx_description
1 polymer ?
#
loop_
_entity_poly.entity_id
_entity_poly.type
_entity_poly.pdbx_seq_one_letter_code
_entity_poly.pdbx_strand_id
1 'polypeptide(L)'
;HKDIIRNLYSAQGYCDSKGLYSARVAVYQHYQQRGLFNLDVDNIYIGNGVSELIQMTTQALLDNDDEVLIPAPDYPLWTASVKLAGGNPVHYLCDEEQDWFPDIADIKSKITSKTKALVLINPNNPTGAVYSDDLLMELINIAREHKLLLLSDEIYEKILYDGVSHSSIGALCDDVPIITFNGLAKTYRAAGLRMGWMVLSGRTSMMDDLSRGLDMLASMRLCANVPAQYAIQQALGGVQSIDNLINPGGRLYVQRDIAWRGLNAIDGISCKKPKGALYAFAKVDTAHFNIKDDERMILDLLKAEKILLVHGRAFNWPDPDHFRLVFLPNKDDLTEAMSKMQRFFADYRQS
;
A
#
# COMPACT_ATOMS: atom_id res chain seq x y z
N HIS A 1 22.63 -1.81 -8.43
CA HIS A 1 23.62 -2.74 -7.89
C HIS A 1 25.04 -2.17 -7.85
N LYS A 2 25.49 -1.43 -8.90
CA LYS A 2 26.87 -0.88 -8.95
C LYS A 2 27.18 0.04 -7.77
N ASP A 3 26.25 0.89 -7.37
CA ASP A 3 26.46 1.82 -6.25
C ASP A 3 26.53 1.11 -4.90
N ILE A 4 25.74 0.06 -4.70
CA ILE A 4 25.86 -0.81 -3.52
C ILE A 4 27.28 -1.41 -3.47
N ILE A 5 27.74 -1.99 -4.57
CA ILE A 5 29.07 -2.64 -4.64
C ILE A 5 30.19 -1.63 -4.39
N ARG A 6 30.15 -0.45 -5.01
CA ARG A 6 31.15 0.61 -4.84
C ARG A 6 31.27 1.10 -3.40
N ASN A 7 30.16 1.09 -2.66
CA ASN A 7 30.10 1.62 -1.30
C ASN A 7 30.14 0.54 -0.21
N LEU A 8 30.35 -0.75 -0.57
CA LEU A 8 30.39 -1.83 0.42
C LEU A 8 31.41 -1.61 1.53
N TYR A 9 32.59 -1.06 1.20
CA TYR A 9 33.61 -0.75 2.19
C TYR A 9 33.14 0.28 3.21
N SER A 10 32.48 1.35 2.76
CA SER A 10 31.94 2.41 3.60
C SER A 10 30.67 2.01 4.34
N ALA A 11 30.06 0.88 3.96
CA ALA A 11 28.80 0.39 4.50
C ALA A 11 28.96 -0.64 5.63
N GLN A 12 30.18 -0.85 6.13
CA GLN A 12 30.46 -1.84 7.19
C GLN A 12 30.11 -1.31 8.58
N GLY A 13 30.07 0.00 8.77
CA GLY A 13 29.71 0.65 10.01
C GLY A 13 28.24 1.05 10.08
N TYR A 14 27.81 1.49 11.27
CA TYR A 14 26.51 2.12 11.44
C TYR A 14 26.48 3.48 10.73
N CYS A 15 25.29 3.91 10.34
CA CYS A 15 25.02 5.27 9.91
C CYS A 15 24.09 5.99 10.89
N ASP A 16 23.70 7.22 10.58
CA ASP A 16 22.66 7.96 11.31
C ASP A 16 21.40 7.09 11.47
N SER A 17 20.74 7.17 12.63
CA SER A 17 19.54 6.38 12.95
C SER A 17 18.39 6.65 12.00
N LYS A 18 18.27 7.89 11.48
CA LYS A 18 17.29 8.23 10.44
C LYS A 18 17.69 7.71 9.04
N GLY A 19 18.92 7.27 8.84
CA GLY A 19 19.46 6.79 7.58
C GLY A 19 20.56 7.70 7.01
N LEU A 20 21.29 7.18 6.03
CA LEU A 20 22.33 7.92 5.33
C LEU A 20 21.82 9.28 4.86
N TYR A 21 22.57 10.35 5.12
CA TYR A 21 22.21 11.69 4.70
C TYR A 21 21.98 11.80 3.19
N SER A 22 22.84 11.16 2.37
CA SER A 22 22.66 11.12 0.92
C SER A 22 21.36 10.44 0.46
N ALA A 23 20.93 9.40 1.18
CA ALA A 23 19.67 8.72 0.89
C ALA A 23 18.48 9.61 1.26
N ARG A 24 18.53 10.28 2.44
CA ARG A 24 17.49 11.23 2.87
C ARG A 24 17.39 12.43 1.92
N VAL A 25 18.51 12.99 1.48
CA VAL A 25 18.55 14.08 0.48
C VAL A 25 17.94 13.64 -0.85
N ALA A 26 18.20 12.41 -1.32
CA ALA A 26 17.59 11.89 -2.54
C ALA A 26 16.05 11.78 -2.40
N VAL A 27 15.56 11.32 -1.26
CA VAL A 27 14.11 11.30 -0.95
C VAL A 27 13.56 12.72 -0.86
N TYR A 28 14.24 13.64 -0.18
CA TYR A 28 13.87 15.06 -0.11
C TYR A 28 13.68 15.66 -1.52
N GLN A 29 14.68 15.51 -2.39
CA GLN A 29 14.63 16.05 -3.76
C GLN A 29 13.49 15.43 -4.58
N HIS A 30 13.23 14.14 -4.40
CA HIS A 30 12.13 13.45 -5.07
C HIS A 30 10.77 14.05 -4.69
N TYR A 31 10.52 14.29 -3.40
CA TYR A 31 9.26 14.87 -2.94
C TYR A 31 9.18 16.38 -3.14
N GLN A 32 10.29 17.10 -3.11
CA GLN A 32 10.34 18.51 -3.47
C GLN A 32 9.86 18.72 -4.92
N GLN A 33 10.30 17.87 -5.85
CA GLN A 33 9.85 17.91 -7.25
C GLN A 33 8.36 17.61 -7.42
N ARG A 34 7.77 16.91 -6.44
CA ARG A 34 6.34 16.58 -6.39
C ARG A 34 5.51 17.59 -5.62
N GLY A 35 6.12 18.64 -5.12
CA GLY A 35 5.44 19.74 -4.47
C GLY A 35 4.98 19.49 -3.03
N LEU A 36 5.57 18.54 -2.30
CA LEU A 36 5.23 18.36 -0.89
C LEU A 36 5.57 19.63 -0.09
N PHE A 37 4.65 20.02 0.80
CA PHE A 37 4.80 21.18 1.65
C PHE A 37 5.60 20.89 2.93
N ASN A 38 6.30 21.93 3.42
CA ASN A 38 7.02 21.92 4.70
C ASN A 38 8.02 20.76 4.82
N LEU A 39 8.72 20.47 3.72
CA LEU A 39 9.64 19.36 3.61
C LEU A 39 11.00 19.72 4.24
N ASP A 40 11.52 18.84 5.08
CA ASP A 40 12.86 18.93 5.66
C ASP A 40 13.55 17.56 5.57
N VAL A 41 14.86 17.54 5.32
CA VAL A 41 15.67 16.32 5.31
C VAL A 41 15.64 15.61 6.67
N ASP A 42 15.53 16.35 7.75
CA ASP A 42 15.47 15.80 9.11
C ASP A 42 14.08 15.20 9.45
N ASN A 43 13.09 15.45 8.62
CA ASN A 43 11.76 14.83 8.71
C ASN A 43 11.64 13.53 7.86
N ILE A 44 12.76 12.98 7.40
CA ILE A 44 12.82 11.78 6.57
C ILE A 44 13.52 10.65 7.33
N TYR A 45 12.88 9.50 7.38
CA TYR A 45 13.39 8.28 8.03
C TYR A 45 13.50 7.16 7.00
N ILE A 46 14.68 6.56 6.92
CA ILE A 46 14.91 5.36 6.11
C ILE A 46 14.71 4.13 7.00
N GLY A 47 13.97 3.13 6.48
CA GLY A 47 13.67 1.90 7.20
C GLY A 47 13.96 0.64 6.41
N ASN A 48 13.96 -0.50 7.10
CA ASN A 48 14.09 -1.84 6.51
C ASN A 48 12.78 -2.27 5.82
N GLY A 49 12.33 -1.45 4.88
CA GLY A 49 11.05 -1.53 4.20
C GLY A 49 9.97 -0.71 4.92
N VAL A 50 8.89 -0.41 4.19
CA VAL A 50 7.72 0.32 4.72
C VAL A 50 7.12 -0.38 5.94
N SER A 51 7.20 -1.71 6.01
CA SER A 51 6.65 -2.48 7.13
C SER A 51 7.27 -2.12 8.49
N GLU A 52 8.58 -1.89 8.55
CA GLU A 52 9.24 -1.42 9.78
C GLU A 52 8.75 -0.01 10.15
N LEU A 53 8.66 0.88 9.18
CA LEU A 53 8.26 2.27 9.40
C LEU A 53 6.81 2.39 9.87
N ILE A 54 5.90 1.57 9.35
CA ILE A 54 4.52 1.47 9.82
C ILE A 54 4.50 1.04 11.30
N GLN A 55 5.26 0.00 11.66
CA GLN A 55 5.35 -0.48 13.04
C GLN A 55 5.94 0.58 13.98
N MET A 56 7.00 1.26 13.56
CA MET A 56 7.58 2.36 14.33
C MET A 56 6.57 3.50 14.54
N THR A 57 5.84 3.86 13.48
CA THR A 57 4.84 4.93 13.56
C THR A 57 3.71 4.57 14.52
N THR A 58 3.15 3.38 14.42
CA THR A 58 2.08 2.95 15.32
C THR A 58 2.54 2.82 16.77
N GLN A 59 3.76 2.33 17.02
CA GLN A 59 4.35 2.27 18.36
C GLN A 59 4.62 3.65 18.98
N ALA A 60 5.00 4.64 18.17
CA ALA A 60 5.25 6.00 18.66
C ALA A 60 3.96 6.82 18.81
N LEU A 61 2.91 6.48 18.08
CA LEU A 61 1.66 7.25 18.01
C LEU A 61 0.62 6.84 19.05
N LEU A 62 0.52 5.52 19.33
CA LEU A 62 -0.69 4.96 19.96
C LEU A 62 -0.45 4.61 21.43
N ASP A 63 -1.41 5.02 22.25
CA ASP A 63 -1.65 4.48 23.57
C ASP A 63 -2.75 3.40 23.50
N ASN A 64 -2.95 2.70 24.63
CA ASN A 64 -4.01 1.70 24.75
C ASN A 64 -5.37 2.33 24.45
N ASP A 65 -6.18 1.62 23.65
CA ASP A 65 -7.52 2.02 23.21
C ASP A 65 -7.58 3.20 22.23
N ASP A 66 -6.47 3.78 21.81
CA ASP A 66 -6.47 4.74 20.71
C ASP A 66 -6.93 4.07 19.41
N GLU A 67 -7.68 4.80 18.60
CA GLU A 67 -8.28 4.28 17.38
C GLU A 67 -7.55 4.78 16.14
N VAL A 68 -7.39 3.89 15.15
CA VAL A 68 -6.90 4.24 13.82
C VAL A 68 -7.90 3.76 12.78
N LEU A 69 -8.37 4.70 11.94
CA LEU A 69 -9.22 4.37 10.80
C LEU A 69 -8.39 3.74 9.68
N ILE A 70 -8.77 2.55 9.22
CA ILE A 70 -8.06 1.76 8.22
C ILE A 70 -9.07 1.35 7.13
N PRO A 71 -8.70 1.36 5.82
CA PRO A 71 -9.64 0.93 4.78
C PRO A 71 -10.03 -0.55 4.93
N ALA A 72 -11.24 -0.90 4.48
CA ALA A 72 -11.64 -2.27 4.21
C ALA A 72 -12.11 -2.34 2.75
N PRO A 73 -11.40 -3.12 1.88
CA PRO A 73 -10.26 -4.00 2.21
C PRO A 73 -8.95 -3.23 2.39
N ASP A 74 -8.04 -3.76 3.24
CA ASP A 74 -6.73 -3.17 3.54
C ASP A 74 -5.55 -4.10 3.24
N TYR A 75 -4.33 -3.54 3.37
CA TYR A 75 -3.13 -4.34 3.54
C TYR A 75 -3.00 -4.73 5.02
N PRO A 76 -3.13 -6.04 5.39
CA PRO A 76 -3.35 -6.49 6.77
C PRO A 76 -2.27 -6.08 7.78
N LEU A 77 -1.10 -5.64 7.29
CA LEU A 77 -0.03 -5.14 8.15
C LEU A 77 -0.47 -3.91 8.96
N TRP A 78 -1.30 -3.02 8.40
CA TRP A 78 -1.81 -1.86 9.11
C TRP A 78 -2.64 -2.27 10.33
N THR A 79 -3.61 -3.15 10.12
CA THR A 79 -4.43 -3.72 11.21
C THR A 79 -3.58 -4.42 12.27
N ALA A 80 -2.62 -5.25 11.84
CA ALA A 80 -1.73 -5.97 12.75
C ALA A 80 -0.84 -5.00 13.55
N SER A 81 -0.27 -3.98 12.91
CA SER A 81 0.61 -3.01 13.57
C SER A 81 -0.12 -2.18 14.61
N VAL A 82 -1.35 -1.73 14.32
CA VAL A 82 -2.19 -1.01 15.28
C VAL A 82 -2.50 -1.88 16.50
N LYS A 83 -2.92 -3.14 16.29
CA LYS A 83 -3.18 -4.08 17.39
C LYS A 83 -1.94 -4.36 18.24
N LEU A 84 -0.78 -4.57 17.62
CA LEU A 84 0.46 -4.83 18.33
C LEU A 84 0.96 -3.61 19.12
N ALA A 85 0.59 -2.41 18.71
CA ALA A 85 0.89 -1.18 19.44
C ALA A 85 -0.11 -0.87 20.58
N GLY A 86 -1.12 -1.74 20.80
CA GLY A 86 -2.15 -1.56 21.82
C GLY A 86 -3.36 -0.75 21.38
N GLY A 87 -3.37 -0.27 20.14
CA GLY A 87 -4.48 0.48 19.56
C GLY A 87 -5.60 -0.40 19.00
N ASN A 88 -6.69 0.24 18.64
CA ASN A 88 -7.88 -0.38 18.07
C ASN A 88 -8.04 -0.02 16.58
N PRO A 89 -7.88 -0.96 15.64
CA PRO A 89 -8.14 -0.71 14.23
C PRO A 89 -9.64 -0.65 13.97
N VAL A 90 -10.09 0.46 13.40
CA VAL A 90 -11.49 0.69 13.00
C VAL A 90 -11.55 0.75 11.49
N HIS A 91 -12.19 -0.24 10.85
CA HIS A 91 -12.22 -0.33 9.40
C HIS A 91 -13.35 0.53 8.83
N TYR A 92 -13.01 1.38 7.85
CA TYR A 92 -13.98 2.09 7.03
C TYR A 92 -14.15 1.41 5.66
N LEU A 93 -15.35 1.49 5.10
CA LEU A 93 -15.67 0.85 3.83
C LEU A 93 -15.01 1.57 2.65
N CYS A 94 -14.40 0.78 1.74
CA CYS A 94 -14.15 1.20 0.37
C CYS A 94 -15.23 0.56 -0.51
N ASP A 95 -16.03 1.39 -1.18
CA ASP A 95 -17.22 0.92 -1.91
C ASP A 95 -16.84 0.39 -3.31
N GLU A 96 -17.09 -0.89 -3.56
CA GLU A 96 -16.82 -1.51 -4.86
C GLU A 96 -17.60 -0.82 -5.99
N GLU A 97 -18.84 -0.41 -5.74
CA GLU A 97 -19.67 0.24 -6.77
C GLU A 97 -19.17 1.65 -7.12
N GLN A 98 -18.41 2.26 -6.20
CA GLN A 98 -17.72 3.54 -6.38
C GLN A 98 -16.23 3.35 -6.70
N ASP A 99 -15.89 2.34 -7.50
CA ASP A 99 -14.50 2.04 -7.91
C ASP A 99 -13.53 1.82 -6.73
N TRP A 100 -14.02 1.27 -5.63
CA TRP A 100 -13.28 1.02 -4.39
C TRP A 100 -12.80 2.31 -3.68
N PHE A 101 -13.50 3.42 -3.89
CA PHE A 101 -13.19 4.64 -3.17
C PHE A 101 -13.69 4.57 -1.72
N PRO A 102 -12.93 5.16 -0.77
CA PRO A 102 -13.38 5.36 0.61
C PRO A 102 -14.77 5.97 0.70
N ASP A 103 -15.66 5.36 1.46
CA ASP A 103 -16.97 5.93 1.78
C ASP A 103 -16.80 7.02 2.85
N ILE A 104 -16.98 8.27 2.43
CA ILE A 104 -16.84 9.46 3.28
C ILE A 104 -17.84 9.47 4.43
N ALA A 105 -19.07 9.01 4.20
CA ALA A 105 -20.09 8.97 5.23
C ALA A 105 -19.77 7.91 6.29
N ASP A 106 -19.29 6.75 5.85
CA ASP A 106 -18.85 5.68 6.74
C ASP A 106 -17.63 6.11 7.58
N ILE A 107 -16.63 6.77 6.98
CA ILE A 107 -15.48 7.34 7.70
C ILE A 107 -15.97 8.28 8.81
N LYS A 108 -16.80 9.28 8.46
CA LYS A 108 -17.31 10.26 9.43
C LYS A 108 -18.08 9.61 10.56
N SER A 109 -18.87 8.57 10.28
CA SER A 109 -19.66 7.86 11.27
C SER A 109 -18.82 7.09 12.31
N LYS A 110 -17.56 6.76 11.95
CA LYS A 110 -16.64 5.95 12.76
C LYS A 110 -15.62 6.77 13.55
N ILE A 111 -15.57 8.08 13.34
CA ILE A 111 -14.67 8.96 14.09
C ILE A 111 -15.20 9.14 15.52
N THR A 112 -14.33 8.93 16.49
CA THR A 112 -14.58 9.17 17.92
C THR A 112 -13.52 10.08 18.53
N SER A 113 -13.67 10.41 19.81
CA SER A 113 -12.63 11.17 20.55
C SER A 113 -11.33 10.41 20.73
N LYS A 114 -11.29 9.09 20.47
CA LYS A 114 -10.12 8.22 20.53
C LYS A 114 -9.40 8.10 19.18
N THR A 115 -10.01 8.54 18.10
CA THR A 115 -9.41 8.44 16.76
C THR A 115 -8.21 9.35 16.64
N LYS A 116 -7.04 8.78 16.33
CA LYS A 116 -5.74 9.49 16.19
C LYS A 116 -5.33 9.69 14.74
N ALA A 117 -5.62 8.70 13.89
CA ALA A 117 -5.13 8.72 12.52
C ALA A 117 -6.12 8.10 11.54
N LEU A 118 -5.96 8.51 10.28
CA LEU A 118 -6.64 7.95 9.12
C LEU A 118 -5.59 7.39 8.15
N VAL A 119 -5.64 6.09 7.88
CA VAL A 119 -4.75 5.40 6.93
C VAL A 119 -5.35 5.45 5.54
N LEU A 120 -4.54 5.79 4.56
CA LEU A 120 -4.83 5.73 3.13
C LEU A 120 -3.83 4.80 2.46
N ILE A 121 -4.29 3.96 1.55
CA ILE A 121 -3.43 3.11 0.71
C ILE A 121 -3.73 3.44 -0.75
N ASN A 122 -2.86 4.23 -1.37
CA ASN A 122 -3.12 4.78 -2.71
C ASN A 122 -1.87 4.75 -3.60
N PRO A 123 -1.82 3.98 -4.69
CA PRO A 123 -2.82 2.99 -5.14
C PRO A 123 -3.07 1.84 -4.16
N ASN A 124 -4.30 1.33 -4.13
CA ASN A 124 -4.74 0.40 -3.10
C ASN A 124 -4.29 -1.05 -3.36
N ASN A 125 -3.89 -1.71 -2.31
CA ASN A 125 -3.76 -3.16 -2.19
C ASN A 125 -4.86 -3.63 -1.21
N PRO A 126 -5.87 -4.40 -1.64
CA PRO A 126 -5.84 -5.34 -2.79
C PRO A 126 -6.57 -4.89 -4.06
N THR A 127 -7.26 -3.77 -4.10
CA THR A 127 -8.25 -3.45 -5.14
C THR A 127 -7.66 -2.90 -6.44
N GLY A 128 -6.49 -2.26 -6.37
CA GLY A 128 -5.90 -1.53 -7.48
C GLY A 128 -6.57 -0.16 -7.75
N ALA A 129 -7.40 0.33 -6.83
CA ALA A 129 -7.98 1.68 -6.91
C ALA A 129 -6.89 2.75 -6.87
N VAL A 130 -7.13 3.86 -7.56
CA VAL A 130 -6.31 5.08 -7.54
C VAL A 130 -7.25 6.25 -7.26
N TYR A 131 -7.03 6.92 -6.14
CA TYR A 131 -7.93 7.97 -5.66
C TYR A 131 -7.75 9.27 -6.43
N SER A 132 -8.84 9.95 -6.73
CA SER A 132 -8.84 11.27 -7.35
C SER A 132 -8.41 12.36 -6.37
N ASP A 133 -7.92 13.50 -6.90
CA ASP A 133 -7.55 14.65 -6.07
C ASP A 133 -8.77 15.18 -5.30
N ASP A 134 -9.96 15.16 -5.89
CA ASP A 134 -11.19 15.58 -5.21
C ASP A 134 -11.47 14.73 -3.97
N LEU A 135 -11.35 13.40 -4.08
CA LEU A 135 -11.51 12.50 -2.95
C LEU A 135 -10.41 12.71 -1.89
N LEU A 136 -9.15 12.89 -2.33
CA LEU A 136 -8.05 13.18 -1.40
C LEU A 136 -8.31 14.49 -0.64
N MET A 137 -8.85 15.51 -1.29
CA MET A 137 -9.24 16.77 -0.63
C MET A 137 -10.37 16.58 0.39
N GLU A 138 -11.35 15.72 0.12
CA GLU A 138 -12.39 15.39 1.12
C GLU A 138 -11.78 14.72 2.35
N LEU A 139 -10.86 13.77 2.16
CA LEU A 139 -10.16 13.09 3.25
C LEU A 139 -9.26 14.05 4.05
N ILE A 140 -8.59 14.99 3.38
CA ILE A 140 -7.84 16.09 4.03
C ILE A 140 -8.78 16.95 4.88
N ASN A 141 -9.95 17.29 4.36
CA ASN A 141 -10.93 18.11 5.11
C ASN A 141 -11.41 17.38 6.38
N ILE A 142 -11.65 16.08 6.31
CA ILE A 142 -12.01 15.27 7.49
C ILE A 142 -10.86 15.28 8.51
N ALA A 143 -9.63 15.06 8.05
CA ALA A 143 -8.47 15.06 8.94
C ALA A 143 -8.27 16.44 9.59
N ARG A 144 -8.49 17.53 8.85
CA ARG A 144 -8.44 18.91 9.37
C ARG A 144 -9.48 19.17 10.43
N GLU A 145 -10.75 18.80 10.15
CA GLU A 145 -11.89 18.99 11.06
C GLU A 145 -11.70 18.24 12.38
N HIS A 146 -11.24 16.99 12.31
CA HIS A 146 -11.10 16.11 13.45
C HIS A 146 -9.68 16.04 14.02
N LYS A 147 -8.74 16.85 13.49
CA LYS A 147 -7.33 16.91 13.92
C LYS A 147 -6.62 15.54 13.86
N LEU A 148 -6.88 14.77 12.82
CA LEU A 148 -6.29 13.46 12.61
C LEU A 148 -4.94 13.57 11.90
N LEU A 149 -4.04 12.63 12.21
CA LEU A 149 -2.85 12.38 11.42
C LEU A 149 -3.22 11.57 10.18
N LEU A 150 -2.79 12.00 8.99
CA LEU A 150 -2.91 11.21 7.76
C LEU A 150 -1.69 10.31 7.58
N LEU A 151 -1.93 9.02 7.40
CA LEU A 151 -0.92 8.00 7.14
C LEU A 151 -1.12 7.47 5.71
N SER A 152 -0.30 7.90 4.76
CA SER A 152 -0.44 7.59 3.33
C SER A 152 0.59 6.57 2.88
N ASP A 153 0.14 5.35 2.57
CA ASP A 153 0.96 4.31 1.94
C ASP A 153 0.90 4.47 0.43
N GLU A 154 1.99 5.01 -0.15
CA GLU A 154 2.12 5.32 -1.56
C GLU A 154 3.10 4.38 -2.29
N ILE A 155 3.32 3.17 -1.77
CA ILE A 155 4.32 2.23 -2.30
C ILE A 155 4.10 1.85 -3.78
N TYR A 156 2.89 2.04 -4.31
CA TYR A 156 2.51 1.76 -5.70
C TYR A 156 2.39 3.02 -6.58
N GLU A 157 2.79 4.19 -6.13
CA GLU A 157 2.57 5.52 -6.75
C GLU A 157 2.87 5.62 -8.25
N LYS A 158 3.82 4.83 -8.77
CA LYS A 158 4.21 4.79 -10.19
C LYS A 158 3.68 3.58 -10.95
N ILE A 159 2.92 2.71 -10.31
CA ILE A 159 2.32 1.55 -10.97
C ILE A 159 0.88 1.91 -11.28
N LEU A 160 0.70 2.59 -12.40
CA LEU A 160 -0.56 3.20 -12.84
C LEU A 160 -0.87 2.74 -14.27
N TYR A 161 -2.13 2.57 -14.58
CA TYR A 161 -2.60 2.09 -15.88
C TYR A 161 -3.63 3.04 -16.49
N ASP A 162 -3.86 2.92 -17.79
CA ASP A 162 -4.92 3.62 -18.53
C ASP A 162 -4.84 5.17 -18.42
N GLY A 163 -3.65 5.72 -18.20
CA GLY A 163 -3.42 7.17 -18.16
C GLY A 163 -3.90 7.87 -16.89
N VAL A 164 -4.26 7.12 -15.83
CA VAL A 164 -4.57 7.76 -14.54
C VAL A 164 -3.32 8.37 -13.93
N SER A 165 -3.49 9.46 -13.17
CA SER A 165 -2.44 10.12 -12.40
C SER A 165 -2.57 9.82 -10.92
N HIS A 166 -1.46 9.92 -10.20
CA HIS A 166 -1.40 9.82 -8.76
C HIS A 166 -0.81 11.10 -8.19
N SER A 167 -1.54 11.73 -7.27
CA SER A 167 -1.04 12.84 -6.47
C SER A 167 -0.67 12.32 -5.08
N SER A 168 0.53 12.70 -4.59
CA SER A 168 0.85 12.47 -3.19
C SER A 168 -0.01 13.40 -2.33
N ILE A 169 -0.65 12.85 -1.30
CA ILE A 169 -1.55 13.65 -0.46
C ILE A 169 -0.82 14.81 0.23
N GLY A 170 0.48 14.65 0.52
CA GLY A 170 1.33 15.72 1.08
C GLY A 170 1.58 16.90 0.15
N ALA A 171 1.25 16.78 -1.14
CA ALA A 171 1.33 17.88 -2.11
C ALA A 171 0.02 18.68 -2.22
N LEU A 172 -1.06 18.26 -1.55
CA LEU A 172 -2.39 18.88 -1.68
C LEU A 172 -2.73 19.81 -0.50
N CYS A 173 -1.99 19.75 0.62
CA CYS A 173 -2.20 20.66 1.75
C CYS A 173 -0.93 20.82 2.59
N ASP A 174 -0.86 21.93 3.34
CA ASP A 174 0.25 22.28 4.23
C ASP A 174 -0.15 22.41 5.71
N ASP A 175 -1.43 22.25 6.02
CA ASP A 175 -2.02 22.56 7.31
C ASP A 175 -2.50 21.33 8.11
N VAL A 176 -2.40 20.13 7.51
CA VAL A 176 -2.71 18.85 8.16
C VAL A 176 -1.41 18.05 8.36
N PRO A 177 -1.21 17.38 9.50
CA PRO A 177 -0.04 16.53 9.71
C PRO A 177 -0.15 15.26 8.83
N ILE A 178 0.90 14.95 8.08
CA ILE A 178 0.92 13.84 7.11
C ILE A 178 2.22 13.06 7.23
N ILE A 179 2.14 11.72 7.23
CA ILE A 179 3.27 10.83 7.02
C ILE A 179 3.03 10.05 5.73
N THR A 180 3.92 10.22 4.77
CA THR A 180 3.91 9.48 3.49
C THR A 180 4.92 8.35 3.54
N PHE A 181 4.49 7.12 3.23
CA PHE A 181 5.32 5.92 3.20
C PHE A 181 5.56 5.47 1.76
N ASN A 182 6.80 5.15 1.43
CA ASN A 182 7.16 4.61 0.11
C ASN A 182 8.48 3.82 0.17
N GLY A 183 8.93 3.24 -0.94
CA GLY A 183 10.15 2.47 -0.94
C GLY A 183 10.48 1.80 -2.26
N LEU A 184 11.54 0.99 -2.24
CA LEU A 184 12.07 0.33 -3.44
C LEU A 184 11.37 -1.00 -3.79
N ALA A 185 10.51 -1.50 -2.92
CA ALA A 185 9.99 -2.87 -3.00
C ALA A 185 9.14 -3.13 -4.25
N LYS A 186 8.33 -2.19 -4.69
CA LYS A 186 7.30 -2.37 -5.72
C LYS A 186 7.70 -1.69 -7.04
N THR A 187 7.64 -0.38 -7.10
CA THR A 187 8.00 0.40 -8.29
C THR A 187 9.38 0.02 -8.86
N TYR A 188 10.35 -0.18 -7.99
CA TYR A 188 11.73 -0.50 -8.39
C TYR A 188 12.04 -2.00 -8.40
N ARG A 189 11.05 -2.87 -8.11
CA ARG A 189 11.18 -4.35 -8.10
C ARG A 189 12.34 -4.85 -7.23
N ALA A 190 12.63 -4.14 -6.16
CA ALA A 190 13.77 -4.41 -5.27
C ALA A 190 13.31 -4.80 -3.85
N ALA A 191 12.25 -5.63 -3.76
CA ALA A 191 11.66 -6.02 -2.49
C ALA A 191 12.65 -6.68 -1.52
N GLY A 192 13.64 -7.42 -2.05
CA GLY A 192 14.67 -8.09 -1.25
C GLY A 192 15.73 -7.15 -0.67
N LEU A 193 15.87 -5.92 -1.18
CA LEU A 193 16.77 -4.92 -0.59
C LEU A 193 16.24 -4.37 0.74
N ARG A 194 14.94 -4.55 1.03
CA ARG A 194 14.30 -4.06 2.25
C ARG A 194 14.53 -2.57 2.49
N MET A 195 14.32 -1.73 1.47
CA MET A 195 14.44 -0.27 1.60
C MET A 195 13.10 0.41 1.46
N GLY A 196 12.75 1.19 2.48
CA GLY A 196 11.62 2.10 2.51
C GLY A 196 12.01 3.41 3.17
N TRP A 197 11.15 4.37 3.05
CA TRP A 197 11.24 5.65 3.73
C TRP A 197 9.85 6.13 4.15
N MET A 198 9.83 6.96 5.18
CA MET A 198 8.69 7.79 5.52
C MET A 198 9.10 9.25 5.55
N VAL A 199 8.16 10.12 5.18
CA VAL A 199 8.34 11.56 5.09
C VAL A 199 7.24 12.24 5.90
N LEU A 200 7.63 13.01 6.92
CA LEU A 200 6.73 13.86 7.68
C LEU A 200 6.61 15.19 6.95
N SER A 201 5.38 15.59 6.63
CA SER A 201 5.08 16.80 5.84
C SER A 201 3.81 17.49 6.32
N GLY A 202 3.41 18.56 5.64
CA GLY A 202 2.27 19.37 6.03
C GLY A 202 2.52 20.11 7.35
N ARG A 203 1.61 20.03 8.31
CA ARG A 203 1.77 20.73 9.60
C ARG A 203 2.65 19.94 10.57
N THR A 204 3.96 19.92 10.30
CA THR A 204 4.95 19.15 11.08
C THR A 204 5.00 19.53 12.56
N SER A 205 4.71 20.80 12.92
CA SER A 205 4.65 21.24 14.32
C SER A 205 3.62 20.50 15.19
N MET A 206 2.65 19.83 14.57
CA MET A 206 1.71 18.96 15.30
C MET A 206 2.28 17.56 15.57
N MET A 207 3.45 17.25 15.01
CA MET A 207 4.11 15.94 15.12
C MET A 207 5.39 15.97 15.95
N ASP A 208 5.66 17.03 16.72
CA ASP A 208 6.91 17.18 17.48
C ASP A 208 7.13 16.04 18.49
N ASP A 209 6.07 15.66 19.23
CA ASP A 209 6.15 14.55 20.19
C ASP A 209 6.29 13.20 19.47
N LEU A 210 5.54 13.00 18.38
CA LEU A 210 5.65 11.82 17.54
C LEU A 210 7.06 11.70 16.96
N SER A 211 7.65 12.79 16.45
CA SER A 211 9.01 12.82 15.92
C SER A 211 10.04 12.40 16.97
N ARG A 212 9.89 12.87 18.22
CA ARG A 212 10.74 12.43 19.33
C ARG A 212 10.61 10.93 19.60
N GLY A 213 9.40 10.39 19.57
CA GLY A 213 9.16 8.95 19.68
C GLY A 213 9.79 8.15 18.55
N LEU A 214 9.67 8.64 17.31
CA LEU A 214 10.28 8.03 16.13
C LEU A 214 11.82 8.08 16.20
N ASP A 215 12.41 9.17 16.69
CA ASP A 215 13.86 9.31 16.88
C ASP A 215 14.37 8.30 17.91
N MET A 216 13.63 8.09 19.00
CA MET A 216 13.97 7.08 20.00
C MET A 216 13.92 5.67 19.41
N LEU A 217 12.85 5.29 18.72
CA LEU A 217 12.72 3.98 18.08
C LEU A 217 13.77 3.75 17.00
N ALA A 218 14.07 4.78 16.19
CA ALA A 218 15.13 4.71 15.19
C ALA A 218 16.51 4.49 15.85
N SER A 219 16.79 5.18 16.97
CA SER A 219 18.03 5.05 17.72
C SER A 219 18.14 3.68 18.42
N MET A 220 17.05 3.15 18.98
CA MET A 220 17.02 1.82 19.61
C MET A 220 17.39 0.69 18.63
N ARG A 221 16.96 0.80 17.36
CA ARG A 221 17.31 -0.18 16.32
C ARG A 221 18.68 0.12 15.68
N LEU A 222 19.38 1.18 16.05
CA LEU A 222 20.63 1.72 15.51
C LEU A 222 20.42 2.39 14.15
N CYS A 223 20.35 1.64 13.03
CA CYS A 223 20.08 2.17 11.70
C CYS A 223 19.46 1.10 10.79
N ALA A 224 18.91 1.53 9.66
CA ALA A 224 18.50 0.60 8.59
C ALA A 224 19.73 0.00 7.88
N ASN A 225 19.51 -1.08 7.12
CA ASN A 225 20.52 -1.76 6.32
C ASN A 225 21.33 -0.77 5.44
N VAL A 226 22.58 -0.49 5.83
CA VAL A 226 23.41 0.55 5.22
C VAL A 226 23.74 0.28 3.75
N PRO A 227 24.19 -0.92 3.33
CA PRO A 227 24.49 -1.20 1.93
C PRO A 227 23.34 -0.89 0.98
N ALA A 228 22.12 -1.26 1.35
CA ALA A 228 20.95 -1.09 0.49
C ALA A 228 20.50 0.37 0.35
N GLN A 229 20.81 1.25 1.33
CA GLN A 229 20.49 2.68 1.26
C GLN A 229 21.17 3.39 0.09
N TYR A 230 22.36 2.93 -0.33
CA TYR A 230 23.05 3.47 -1.51
C TYR A 230 22.29 3.24 -2.83
N ALA A 231 21.29 2.36 -2.85
CA ALA A 231 20.42 2.18 -4.01
C ALA A 231 19.36 3.30 -4.17
N ILE A 232 19.02 4.02 -3.11
CA ILE A 232 17.90 4.97 -3.09
C ILE A 232 18.13 6.10 -4.09
N GLN A 233 19.30 6.75 -4.04
CA GLN A 233 19.62 7.86 -4.94
C GLN A 233 19.54 7.44 -6.42
N GLN A 234 20.11 6.30 -6.77
CA GLN A 234 20.08 5.79 -8.14
C GLN A 234 18.66 5.38 -8.58
N ALA A 235 17.87 4.83 -7.67
CA ALA A 235 16.50 4.45 -7.97
C ALA A 235 15.62 5.69 -8.25
N LEU A 236 15.73 6.71 -7.41
CA LEU A 236 14.92 7.92 -7.53
C LEU A 236 15.36 8.82 -8.69
N GLY A 237 16.67 9.02 -8.88
CA GLY A 237 17.23 9.89 -9.92
C GLY A 237 17.55 9.22 -11.25
N GLY A 238 17.46 7.88 -11.33
CA GLY A 238 17.80 7.13 -12.54
C GLY A 238 16.63 6.95 -13.50
N VAL A 239 16.86 6.17 -14.57
CA VAL A 239 15.83 5.80 -15.54
C VAL A 239 14.69 5.05 -14.85
N GLN A 240 13.46 5.51 -15.06
CA GLN A 240 12.26 4.90 -14.49
C GLN A 240 11.76 3.76 -15.39
N SER A 241 12.42 2.60 -15.28
CA SER A 241 12.11 1.43 -16.13
C SER A 241 10.72 0.83 -15.87
N ILE A 242 10.00 1.29 -14.84
CA ILE A 242 8.61 0.89 -14.59
C ILE A 242 7.69 1.37 -15.72
N ASP A 243 7.97 2.51 -16.34
CA ASP A 243 7.14 3.10 -17.41
C ASP A 243 6.99 2.13 -18.59
N ASN A 244 8.06 1.41 -18.95
CA ASN A 244 8.02 0.40 -20.00
C ASN A 244 7.14 -0.82 -19.67
N LEU A 245 6.79 -1.02 -18.41
CA LEU A 245 6.00 -2.16 -17.96
C LEU A 245 4.50 -1.84 -17.85
N ILE A 246 4.16 -0.58 -17.56
CA ILE A 246 2.79 -0.15 -17.28
C ILE A 246 2.10 0.50 -18.48
N ASN A 247 2.87 0.97 -19.47
CA ASN A 247 2.32 1.55 -20.70
C ASN A 247 1.62 0.50 -21.59
N PRO A 248 0.70 0.87 -22.48
CA PRO A 248 0.06 -0.03 -23.43
C PRO A 248 1.07 -0.94 -24.15
N GLY A 249 0.86 -2.25 -24.09
CA GLY A 249 1.79 -3.27 -24.60
C GLY A 249 2.90 -3.67 -23.64
N GLY A 250 3.10 -2.94 -22.55
CA GLY A 250 4.05 -3.30 -21.50
C GLY A 250 3.60 -4.55 -20.73
N ARG A 251 4.56 -5.24 -20.14
CA ARG A 251 4.33 -6.54 -19.50
C ARG A 251 3.23 -6.48 -18.44
N LEU A 252 3.27 -5.54 -17.50
CA LEU A 252 2.27 -5.45 -16.42
C LEU A 252 0.90 -5.03 -16.95
N TYR A 253 0.88 -4.15 -17.96
CA TYR A 253 -0.36 -3.75 -18.62
C TYR A 253 -1.06 -4.96 -19.25
N VAL A 254 -0.33 -5.78 -20.01
CA VAL A 254 -0.87 -6.98 -20.67
C VAL A 254 -1.33 -8.00 -19.63
N GLN A 255 -0.54 -8.24 -18.60
CA GLN A 255 -0.87 -9.20 -17.54
C GLN A 255 -2.11 -8.78 -16.75
N ARG A 256 -2.26 -7.47 -16.41
CA ARG A 256 -3.47 -6.95 -15.80
C ARG A 256 -4.71 -7.21 -16.67
N ASP A 257 -4.61 -6.94 -17.97
CA ASP A 257 -5.74 -7.11 -18.89
C ASP A 257 -6.12 -8.59 -19.07
N ILE A 258 -5.14 -9.50 -19.10
CA ILE A 258 -5.41 -10.96 -19.12
C ILE A 258 -6.16 -11.37 -17.85
N ALA A 259 -5.68 -10.95 -16.68
CA ALA A 259 -6.33 -11.28 -15.40
C ALA A 259 -7.75 -10.72 -15.33
N TRP A 260 -7.91 -9.42 -15.60
CA TRP A 260 -9.21 -8.76 -15.54
C TRP A 260 -10.24 -9.36 -16.51
N ARG A 261 -9.87 -9.58 -17.77
CA ARG A 261 -10.76 -10.19 -18.76
C ARG A 261 -11.05 -11.65 -18.43
N GLY A 262 -10.04 -12.40 -18.00
CA GLY A 262 -10.18 -13.80 -17.63
C GLY A 262 -11.13 -13.98 -16.44
N LEU A 263 -11.02 -13.15 -15.41
CA LEU A 263 -11.93 -13.16 -14.25
C LEU A 263 -13.37 -12.86 -14.67
N ASN A 264 -13.60 -11.80 -15.44
CA ASN A 264 -14.93 -11.42 -15.90
C ASN A 264 -15.51 -12.33 -16.98
N ALA A 265 -14.76 -13.28 -17.53
CA ALA A 265 -15.26 -14.32 -18.43
C ALA A 265 -15.80 -15.55 -17.68
N ILE A 266 -15.65 -15.62 -16.36
CA ILE A 266 -16.18 -16.70 -15.52
C ILE A 266 -17.56 -16.29 -15.02
N ASP A 267 -18.57 -17.10 -15.34
CA ASP A 267 -19.94 -16.87 -14.84
C ASP A 267 -19.97 -16.88 -13.32
N GLY A 268 -20.62 -15.88 -12.72
CA GLY A 268 -20.67 -15.69 -11.26
C GLY A 268 -19.39 -15.03 -10.65
N ILE A 269 -18.44 -14.57 -11.47
CA ILE A 269 -17.31 -13.78 -11.01
C ILE A 269 -17.30 -12.41 -11.70
N SER A 270 -17.06 -11.36 -10.95
CA SER A 270 -16.87 -10.01 -11.46
C SER A 270 -15.64 -9.36 -10.85
N CYS A 271 -15.05 -8.41 -11.56
CA CYS A 271 -13.88 -7.68 -11.08
C CYS A 271 -13.84 -6.28 -11.69
N LYS A 272 -13.77 -5.25 -10.87
CA LYS A 272 -13.46 -3.89 -11.32
C LYS A 272 -12.06 -3.86 -11.94
N LYS A 273 -11.87 -3.09 -13.00
CA LYS A 273 -10.56 -3.01 -13.67
C LYS A 273 -9.54 -2.28 -12.81
N PRO A 274 -8.44 -2.92 -12.39
CA PRO A 274 -7.43 -2.23 -11.59
C PRO A 274 -6.82 -1.04 -12.34
N LYS A 275 -6.76 0.11 -11.70
CA LYS A 275 -6.16 1.35 -12.23
C LYS A 275 -4.71 1.52 -11.78
N GLY A 276 -4.31 0.83 -10.72
CA GLY A 276 -2.95 0.84 -10.19
C GLY A 276 -2.56 -0.47 -9.54
N ALA A 277 -1.39 -0.49 -8.91
CA ALA A 277 -0.81 -1.61 -8.17
C ALA A 277 -0.62 -2.89 -9.03
N LEU A 278 -0.70 -4.07 -8.42
CA LEU A 278 -0.33 -5.36 -9.02
C LEU A 278 -1.41 -6.43 -8.80
N TYR A 279 -2.64 -6.02 -8.45
CA TYR A 279 -3.67 -6.89 -7.92
C TYR A 279 -5.01 -6.67 -8.60
N ALA A 280 -5.78 -7.75 -8.70
CA ALA A 280 -7.20 -7.75 -8.99
C ALA A 280 -7.95 -8.32 -7.78
N PHE A 281 -8.99 -7.63 -7.31
CA PHE A 281 -9.83 -8.04 -6.21
C PHE A 281 -11.20 -8.38 -6.77
N ALA A 282 -11.44 -9.68 -6.92
CA ALA A 282 -12.59 -10.20 -7.65
C ALA A 282 -13.69 -10.62 -6.69
N LYS A 283 -14.93 -10.28 -7.08
CA LYS A 283 -16.15 -10.67 -6.38
C LYS A 283 -16.67 -12.00 -6.92
N VAL A 284 -17.21 -12.81 -6.02
CA VAL A 284 -17.80 -14.10 -6.28
C VAL A 284 -19.29 -14.06 -5.90
N ASP A 285 -20.17 -14.48 -6.79
CA ASP A 285 -21.59 -14.68 -6.46
C ASP A 285 -21.72 -15.83 -5.47
N THR A 286 -21.91 -15.47 -4.20
CA THR A 286 -21.99 -16.42 -3.09
C THR A 286 -23.21 -17.34 -3.20
N ALA A 287 -24.31 -16.88 -3.78
CA ALA A 287 -25.51 -17.70 -4.00
C ALA A 287 -25.27 -18.70 -5.14
N HIS A 288 -24.68 -18.25 -6.24
CA HIS A 288 -24.37 -19.10 -7.39
C HIS A 288 -23.45 -20.27 -7.00
N PHE A 289 -22.39 -20.00 -6.25
CA PHE A 289 -21.39 -21.00 -5.85
C PHE A 289 -21.64 -21.62 -4.45
N ASN A 290 -22.72 -21.25 -3.75
CA ASN A 290 -23.02 -21.64 -2.38
C ASN A 290 -21.85 -21.33 -1.41
N ILE A 291 -21.19 -20.17 -1.57
CA ILE A 291 -20.05 -19.80 -0.74
C ILE A 291 -20.52 -19.43 0.67
N LYS A 292 -19.92 -20.06 1.66
CA LYS A 292 -20.06 -19.76 3.10
C LYS A 292 -18.73 -19.34 3.74
N ASP A 293 -17.64 -19.78 3.12
CA ASP A 293 -16.26 -19.58 3.59
C ASP A 293 -15.33 -19.39 2.39
N ASP A 294 -14.83 -18.16 2.22
CA ASP A 294 -13.92 -17.78 1.13
C ASP A 294 -12.53 -18.43 1.27
N GLU A 295 -12.04 -18.67 2.49
CA GLU A 295 -10.79 -19.40 2.70
C GLU A 295 -10.92 -20.85 2.22
N ARG A 296 -12.03 -21.50 2.53
CA ARG A 296 -12.31 -22.86 2.06
C ARG A 296 -12.40 -22.92 0.52
N MET A 297 -13.06 -21.95 -0.12
CA MET A 297 -13.11 -21.85 -1.56
C MET A 297 -11.71 -21.78 -2.18
N ILE A 298 -10.83 -20.95 -1.65
CA ILE A 298 -9.44 -20.84 -2.13
C ILE A 298 -8.66 -22.14 -1.88
N LEU A 299 -8.86 -22.80 -0.76
CA LEU A 299 -8.25 -24.10 -0.47
C LEU A 299 -8.71 -25.19 -1.46
N ASP A 300 -9.99 -25.21 -1.82
CA ASP A 300 -10.54 -26.16 -2.80
C ASP A 300 -9.97 -25.90 -4.21
N LEU A 301 -9.85 -24.62 -4.63
CA LEU A 301 -9.17 -24.25 -5.87
C LEU A 301 -7.69 -24.70 -5.87
N LEU A 302 -6.99 -24.48 -4.76
CA LEU A 302 -5.58 -24.89 -4.63
C LEU A 302 -5.42 -26.41 -4.75
N LYS A 303 -6.32 -27.20 -4.15
CA LYS A 303 -6.31 -28.66 -4.23
C LYS A 303 -6.60 -29.17 -5.63
N ALA A 304 -7.59 -28.58 -6.30
CA ALA A 304 -8.02 -29.00 -7.63
C ALA A 304 -7.04 -28.58 -8.74
N GLU A 305 -6.70 -27.29 -8.81
CA GLU A 305 -6.01 -26.69 -9.96
C GLU A 305 -4.58 -26.23 -9.67
N LYS A 306 -4.10 -26.34 -8.41
CA LYS A 306 -2.78 -25.89 -7.96
C LYS A 306 -2.58 -24.38 -8.12
N ILE A 307 -3.64 -23.61 -7.97
CA ILE A 307 -3.65 -22.15 -7.99
C ILE A 307 -3.84 -21.64 -6.56
N LEU A 308 -2.86 -20.85 -6.07
CA LEU A 308 -2.94 -20.20 -4.77
C LEU A 308 -3.33 -18.74 -4.93
N LEU A 309 -4.48 -18.39 -4.38
CA LEU A 309 -4.98 -17.02 -4.24
C LEU A 309 -5.06 -16.65 -2.76
N VAL A 310 -5.50 -15.43 -2.46
CA VAL A 310 -5.75 -15.00 -1.08
C VAL A 310 -7.21 -14.60 -0.96
N HIS A 311 -7.91 -15.18 0.01
CA HIS A 311 -9.32 -14.91 0.27
C HIS A 311 -9.55 -13.47 0.75
N GLY A 312 -10.74 -12.93 0.51
CA GLY A 312 -11.09 -11.53 0.77
C GLY A 312 -11.00 -11.14 2.24
N ARG A 313 -11.48 -12.00 3.15
CA ARG A 313 -11.43 -11.75 4.59
C ARG A 313 -10.01 -11.63 5.16
N ALA A 314 -8.98 -12.14 4.46
CA ALA A 314 -7.58 -11.88 4.83
C ALA A 314 -7.17 -10.41 4.66
N PHE A 315 -7.97 -9.60 3.96
CA PHE A 315 -7.79 -8.16 3.79
C PHE A 315 -8.80 -7.35 4.63
N ASN A 316 -9.33 -7.94 5.70
CA ASN A 316 -10.37 -7.37 6.56
C ASN A 316 -11.66 -6.98 5.81
N TRP A 317 -11.90 -7.58 4.65
CA TRP A 317 -13.18 -7.48 3.96
C TRP A 317 -14.24 -8.27 4.76
N PRO A 318 -15.44 -7.69 5.01
CA PRO A 318 -16.38 -8.32 5.95
C PRO A 318 -17.04 -9.60 5.38
N ASP A 319 -17.27 -9.65 4.07
CA ASP A 319 -18.05 -10.71 3.44
C ASP A 319 -17.17 -11.80 2.80
N PRO A 320 -17.63 -13.06 2.74
CA PRO A 320 -16.86 -14.16 2.15
C PRO A 320 -17.03 -14.22 0.62
N ASP A 321 -17.07 -13.08 -0.04
CA ASP A 321 -17.44 -12.94 -1.44
C ASP A 321 -16.33 -12.38 -2.35
N HIS A 322 -15.10 -12.26 -1.84
CA HIS A 322 -13.97 -11.77 -2.63
C HIS A 322 -12.73 -12.62 -2.51
N PHE A 323 -11.83 -12.48 -3.49
CA PHE A 323 -10.46 -12.95 -3.42
C PHE A 323 -9.51 -12.02 -4.17
N ARG A 324 -8.25 -12.01 -3.77
CA ARG A 324 -7.19 -11.27 -4.46
C ARG A 324 -6.37 -12.17 -5.37
N LEU A 325 -6.22 -11.75 -6.63
CA LEU A 325 -5.28 -12.30 -7.60
C LEU A 325 -4.12 -11.33 -7.82
N VAL A 326 -2.89 -11.86 -7.89
CA VAL A 326 -1.67 -11.12 -8.26
C VAL A 326 -1.36 -11.41 -9.72
N PHE A 327 -1.34 -10.40 -10.61
CA PHE A 327 -1.10 -10.61 -12.04
C PHE A 327 0.39 -10.47 -12.44
N LEU A 328 1.31 -10.97 -11.59
CA LEU A 328 2.74 -10.97 -11.84
C LEU A 328 3.30 -12.17 -12.63
N PRO A 329 2.66 -13.36 -12.69
CA PRO A 329 3.11 -14.43 -13.55
C PRO A 329 3.21 -13.98 -15.01
N ASN A 330 4.05 -14.63 -15.82
CA ASN A 330 4.13 -14.31 -17.23
C ASN A 330 2.79 -14.54 -17.94
N LYS A 331 2.62 -14.00 -19.16
CA LYS A 331 1.31 -14.02 -19.86
C LYS A 331 0.79 -15.44 -20.12
N ASP A 332 1.66 -16.40 -20.38
CA ASP A 332 1.27 -17.77 -20.75
C ASP A 332 0.81 -18.51 -19.47
N ASP A 333 1.57 -18.42 -18.37
CA ASP A 333 1.16 -18.99 -17.08
C ASP A 333 -0.14 -18.37 -16.58
N LEU A 334 -0.29 -17.04 -16.75
CA LEU A 334 -1.51 -16.34 -16.32
C LEU A 334 -2.73 -16.73 -17.17
N THR A 335 -2.56 -16.90 -18.48
CA THR A 335 -3.62 -17.38 -19.38
C THR A 335 -4.03 -18.82 -19.03
N GLU A 336 -3.04 -19.69 -18.74
CA GLU A 336 -3.33 -21.04 -18.27
C GLU A 336 -4.07 -21.02 -16.93
N ALA A 337 -3.64 -20.17 -15.99
CA ALA A 337 -4.33 -20.02 -14.72
C ALA A 337 -5.79 -19.58 -14.87
N MET A 338 -6.07 -18.61 -15.75
CA MET A 338 -7.46 -18.19 -16.04
C MET A 338 -8.28 -19.34 -16.61
N SER A 339 -7.72 -20.14 -17.52
CA SER A 339 -8.41 -21.31 -18.10
C SER A 339 -8.69 -22.38 -17.02
N LYS A 340 -7.77 -22.61 -16.09
CA LYS A 340 -7.96 -23.52 -14.96
C LYS A 340 -9.04 -23.01 -14.00
N MET A 341 -9.02 -21.73 -13.66
CA MET A 341 -10.06 -21.12 -12.83
C MET A 341 -11.45 -21.23 -13.49
N GLN A 342 -11.54 -20.98 -14.80
CA GLN A 342 -12.81 -21.12 -15.53
C GLN A 342 -13.36 -22.55 -15.44
N ARG A 343 -12.50 -23.58 -15.61
CA ARG A 343 -12.94 -25.00 -15.45
C ARG A 343 -13.38 -25.30 -14.02
N PHE A 344 -12.62 -24.84 -13.02
CA PHE A 344 -12.95 -25.06 -11.62
C PHE A 344 -14.31 -24.46 -11.27
N PHE A 345 -14.54 -23.20 -11.60
CA PHE A 345 -15.77 -22.49 -11.26
C PHE A 345 -16.98 -22.93 -12.08
N ALA A 346 -16.81 -23.58 -13.24
CA ALA A 346 -17.94 -24.06 -14.04
C ALA A 346 -18.87 -25.02 -13.25
N ASP A 347 -18.28 -25.90 -12.46
CA ASP A 347 -19.02 -26.93 -11.71
C ASP A 347 -18.91 -26.78 -10.17
N TYR A 348 -18.16 -25.76 -9.71
CA TYR A 348 -17.91 -25.60 -8.28
C TYR A 348 -19.16 -25.17 -7.53
N ARG A 349 -19.42 -25.89 -6.45
CA ARG A 349 -20.38 -25.51 -5.39
C ARG A 349 -19.73 -25.88 -4.05
N GLN A 350 -19.65 -24.93 -3.14
CA GLN A 350 -19.09 -25.20 -1.82
C GLN A 350 -20.03 -26.13 -1.04
N SER A 351 -19.46 -27.19 -0.48
CA SER A 351 -20.19 -28.23 0.28
C SER A 351 -20.50 -27.81 1.72
#